data_54232769dcf067a48f3b42ce5f2d78d3
#
_entry.id   54232769dcf067a48f3b42ce5f2d78d3
#
_cell.length_a   1.000
_cell.length_b   1.000
_cell.length_c   1.000
_cell.angle_alpha   90.00
_cell.angle_beta   90.00
_cell.angle_gamma   90.00
#
_symmetry.space_group_name_H-M   'P 1'
#
loop_
_entity.id
_entity.type
_entity.pdbx_description
1 polymer ?
#
loop_
_entity_poly.entity_id
_entity_poly.type
_entity_poly.pdbx_seq_one_letter_code
_entity_poly.pdbx_strand_id
1 'polypeptide(L)'
;MASKRYSLTTAIAYPNGPPHIGHAYEAIATDAIARFMRLDGYDVFFLTGTDEHGQKIQQTAAKEGLTARALVDRNVPQFRAMIARLNCSNDDFIRTTEERHYRASIAIWERMAAAGDIYLDKYSGWYSVRDEAFYNEAETRLDERGDRVGPQGTPVDWVAEESYFFRLSAYQDRLLDLYRRVPDFVLPRERFNEVESFVRGGLQDLSISRTTFDWGVPVPGSPKHVMYVWVDALTNYITALGYPDTESEKFRRYWPADLHVIGKDIVRFHAVYWPAFLMSAGIELPRRIFSHGFLFNRGEKMSKSVGNVIDPFALANAYGVDQLRYFFLREVPFGQDGNYSHEAIAARINADLANDLGNLAQRSLSMIARNRSEERRVGKECRSRWSPYH
;
A
#
# COMPACT_ATOMS: atom_id res chain seq x y z
N MET A 1 -28.82 -14.67 -5.42
CA MET A 1 -28.30 -13.35 -5.84
C MET A 1 -26.78 -13.46 -5.82
N ALA A 2 -26.06 -13.04 -6.87
CA ALA A 2 -24.61 -13.00 -6.83
C ALA A 2 -24.18 -12.07 -5.68
N SER A 3 -23.25 -12.51 -4.82
CA SER A 3 -22.75 -11.69 -3.73
C SER A 3 -22.10 -10.42 -4.31
N LYS A 4 -22.35 -9.26 -3.71
CA LYS A 4 -21.65 -8.02 -4.05
C LYS A 4 -20.17 -8.25 -3.84
N ARG A 5 -19.31 -7.74 -4.71
CA ARG A 5 -17.87 -7.89 -4.60
C ARG A 5 -17.23 -6.60 -4.05
N TYR A 6 -16.11 -6.75 -3.37
CA TYR A 6 -15.27 -5.64 -2.94
C TYR A 6 -13.79 -6.03 -3.01
N SER A 7 -13.00 -5.28 -3.74
CA SER A 7 -11.56 -5.53 -3.84
C SER A 7 -10.76 -4.33 -3.34
N LEU A 8 -9.81 -4.60 -2.44
CA LEU A 8 -8.97 -3.57 -1.86
C LEU A 8 -7.53 -4.05 -1.71
N THR A 9 -6.61 -3.09 -1.65
CA THR A 9 -5.18 -3.37 -1.56
C THR A 9 -4.48 -2.44 -0.59
N THR A 10 -3.38 -2.88 0.01
CA THR A 10 -2.34 -1.98 0.51
C THR A 10 -1.45 -1.52 -0.65
N ALA A 11 -0.57 -0.57 -0.42
CA ALA A 11 0.67 -0.49 -1.19
C ALA A 11 1.51 -1.76 -0.95
N ILE A 12 2.41 -2.09 -1.89
CA ILE A 12 3.38 -3.17 -1.67
C ILE A 12 4.63 -2.61 -0.99
N ALA A 13 5.09 -3.32 0.05
CA ALA A 13 6.19 -2.85 0.89
C ALA A 13 7.56 -3.04 0.24
N TYR A 14 8.48 -2.08 0.43
CA TYR A 14 9.84 -2.13 -0.08
C TYR A 14 10.77 -2.88 0.89
N PRO A 15 11.17 -4.15 0.61
CA PRO A 15 11.82 -5.01 1.60
C PRO A 15 13.35 -4.82 1.66
N ASN A 16 13.82 -3.59 1.67
CA ASN A 16 15.24 -3.27 1.83
C ASN A 16 15.75 -3.40 3.29
N GLY A 17 14.94 -3.98 4.16
CA GLY A 17 15.20 -4.28 5.56
C GLY A 17 13.94 -4.79 6.26
N PRO A 18 13.95 -5.00 7.59
CA PRO A 18 12.81 -5.52 8.34
C PRO A 18 11.59 -4.59 8.27
N PRO A 19 10.36 -5.14 8.45
CA PRO A 19 9.16 -4.34 8.56
C PRO A 19 9.14 -3.47 9.82
N HIS A 20 8.35 -2.40 9.79
CA HIS A 20 8.19 -1.47 10.91
C HIS A 20 6.71 -1.13 11.13
N ILE A 21 6.41 -0.40 12.21
CA ILE A 21 5.02 -0.08 12.58
C ILE A 21 4.23 0.68 11.50
N GLY A 22 4.88 1.40 10.59
CA GLY A 22 4.21 2.02 9.44
C GLY A 22 3.57 0.99 8.52
N HIS A 23 4.30 -0.09 8.19
CA HIS A 23 3.75 -1.22 7.43
C HIS A 23 2.64 -1.94 8.20
N ALA A 24 2.81 -2.10 9.52
CA ALA A 24 1.80 -2.72 10.37
C ALA A 24 0.51 -1.90 10.41
N TYR A 25 0.61 -0.58 10.52
CA TYR A 25 -0.55 0.32 10.52
C TYR A 25 -1.35 0.24 9.21
N GLU A 26 -0.67 0.33 8.06
CA GLU A 26 -1.33 0.23 6.75
C GLU A 26 -2.05 -1.12 6.60
N ALA A 27 -1.38 -2.22 6.96
CA ALA A 27 -1.95 -3.55 6.90
C ALA A 27 -3.18 -3.69 7.81
N ILE A 28 -3.09 -3.22 9.07
CA ILE A 28 -4.20 -3.28 10.04
C ILE A 28 -5.38 -2.42 9.60
N ALA A 29 -5.12 -1.20 9.12
CA ALA A 29 -6.19 -0.30 8.66
C ALA A 29 -6.93 -0.87 7.45
N THR A 30 -6.20 -1.41 6.48
CA THR A 30 -6.78 -2.06 5.30
C THR A 30 -7.53 -3.34 5.67
N ASP A 31 -6.97 -4.16 6.57
CA ASP A 31 -7.62 -5.38 7.07
C ASP A 31 -8.92 -5.09 7.83
N ALA A 32 -8.99 -3.99 8.57
CA ALA A 32 -10.22 -3.57 9.24
C ALA A 32 -11.35 -3.30 8.23
N ILE A 33 -11.03 -2.63 7.12
CA ILE A 33 -11.99 -2.40 6.02
C ILE A 33 -12.38 -3.73 5.37
N ALA A 34 -11.42 -4.62 5.08
CA ALA A 34 -11.70 -5.93 4.51
C ALA A 34 -12.66 -6.76 5.37
N ARG A 35 -12.41 -6.79 6.69
CA ARG A 35 -13.27 -7.48 7.66
C ARG A 35 -14.65 -6.87 7.75
N PHE A 36 -14.75 -5.54 7.76
CA PHE A 36 -16.04 -4.84 7.75
C PHE A 36 -16.86 -5.20 6.51
N MET A 37 -16.24 -5.14 5.34
CA MET A 37 -16.93 -5.50 4.08
C MET A 37 -17.38 -6.96 4.04
N ARG A 38 -16.58 -7.90 4.60
CA ARG A 38 -17.00 -9.30 4.74
C ARG A 38 -18.18 -9.47 5.70
N LEU A 39 -18.19 -8.74 6.81
CA LEU A 39 -19.32 -8.73 7.75
C LEU A 39 -20.59 -8.14 7.12
N ASP A 40 -20.44 -7.17 6.21
CA ASP A 40 -21.53 -6.59 5.43
C ASP A 40 -21.98 -7.47 4.24
N GLY A 41 -21.45 -8.69 4.13
CA GLY A 41 -21.86 -9.70 3.16
C GLY A 41 -21.24 -9.58 1.77
N TYR A 42 -20.16 -8.81 1.62
CA TYR A 42 -19.42 -8.73 0.37
C TYR A 42 -18.46 -9.94 0.24
N ASP A 43 -18.27 -10.36 -1.00
CA ASP A 43 -17.16 -11.21 -1.40
C ASP A 43 -15.92 -10.33 -1.60
N VAL A 44 -14.96 -10.44 -0.68
CA VAL A 44 -13.83 -9.53 -0.57
C VAL A 44 -12.55 -10.17 -1.08
N PHE A 45 -11.81 -9.44 -1.91
CA PHE A 45 -10.42 -9.76 -2.25
C PHE A 45 -9.48 -8.68 -1.70
N PHE A 46 -8.62 -9.07 -0.76
CA PHE A 46 -7.64 -8.20 -0.12
C PHE A 46 -6.22 -8.59 -0.53
N LEU A 47 -5.53 -7.67 -1.22
CA LEU A 47 -4.15 -7.83 -1.69
C LEU A 47 -3.16 -7.02 -0.86
N THR A 48 -2.02 -7.63 -0.55
CA THR A 48 -0.79 -6.98 -0.08
C THR A 48 0.42 -7.62 -0.74
N GLY A 49 1.62 -7.13 -0.49
CA GLY A 49 2.83 -7.71 -1.10
C GLY A 49 4.11 -6.93 -0.86
N THR A 50 5.12 -7.25 -1.67
CA THR A 50 6.43 -6.61 -1.62
C THR A 50 6.89 -6.14 -3.01
N ASP A 51 7.45 -4.92 -3.04
CA ASP A 51 8.15 -4.32 -4.17
C ASP A 51 9.65 -4.62 -4.02
N GLU A 52 10.17 -5.48 -4.88
CA GLU A 52 11.48 -6.11 -4.67
C GLU A 52 12.56 -5.66 -5.65
N HIS A 53 12.25 -4.78 -6.58
CA HIS A 53 13.18 -4.28 -7.58
C HIS A 53 13.75 -2.90 -7.25
N GLY A 54 14.67 -2.41 -8.09
CA GLY A 54 15.21 -1.07 -8.02
C GLY A 54 16.64 -0.96 -7.49
N GLN A 55 17.22 0.19 -7.75
CA GLN A 55 18.64 0.49 -7.46
C GLN A 55 18.96 0.39 -5.96
N LYS A 56 18.05 0.81 -5.10
CA LYS A 56 18.25 0.81 -3.64
C LYS A 56 18.38 -0.60 -3.06
N ILE A 57 17.60 -1.56 -3.55
CA ILE A 57 17.74 -2.98 -3.19
C ILE A 57 19.13 -3.48 -3.60
N GLN A 58 19.53 -3.22 -4.85
CA GLN A 58 20.83 -3.65 -5.37
C GLN A 58 21.99 -3.05 -4.56
N GLN A 59 21.93 -1.75 -4.25
CA GLN A 59 22.95 -1.08 -3.42
C GLN A 59 22.99 -1.61 -1.99
N THR A 60 21.82 -1.88 -1.38
CA THR A 60 21.76 -2.45 -0.02
C THR A 60 22.35 -3.86 -0.01
N ALA A 61 22.01 -4.69 -0.99
CA ALA A 61 22.55 -6.03 -1.14
C ALA A 61 24.07 -6.01 -1.31
N ALA A 62 24.60 -5.14 -2.17
CA ALA A 62 26.05 -4.99 -2.38
C ALA A 62 26.79 -4.59 -1.09
N LYS A 63 26.23 -3.67 -0.28
CA LYS A 63 26.78 -3.27 1.01
C LYS A 63 26.85 -4.42 2.02
N GLU A 64 25.92 -5.38 1.91
CA GLU A 64 25.85 -6.55 2.77
C GLU A 64 26.56 -7.79 2.18
N GLY A 65 27.20 -7.66 1.01
CA GLY A 65 27.86 -8.77 0.31
C GLY A 65 26.89 -9.83 -0.24
N LEU A 66 25.66 -9.42 -0.53
CA LEU A 66 24.60 -10.29 -1.03
C LEU A 66 24.25 -9.93 -2.48
N THR A 67 23.60 -10.87 -3.19
CA THR A 67 22.84 -10.53 -4.40
C THR A 67 21.53 -9.86 -4.02
N ALA A 68 20.96 -9.04 -4.92
CA ALA A 68 19.65 -8.42 -4.70
C ALA A 68 18.58 -9.48 -4.41
N ARG A 69 18.59 -10.59 -5.15
CA ARG A 69 17.69 -11.74 -4.93
C ARG A 69 17.83 -12.32 -3.52
N ALA A 70 19.04 -12.55 -3.05
CA ALA A 70 19.28 -13.10 -1.71
C ALA A 70 18.80 -12.14 -0.61
N LEU A 71 18.98 -10.82 -0.81
CA LEU A 71 18.50 -9.81 0.14
C LEU A 71 16.97 -9.87 0.28
N VAL A 72 16.24 -9.84 -0.83
CA VAL A 72 14.77 -9.84 -0.78
C VAL A 72 14.23 -11.18 -0.29
N ASP A 73 14.82 -12.32 -0.67
CA ASP A 73 14.42 -13.65 -0.19
C ASP A 73 14.65 -13.83 1.31
N ARG A 74 15.63 -13.11 1.90
CA ARG A 74 15.84 -13.03 3.35
C ARG A 74 14.81 -12.15 4.05
N ASN A 75 14.43 -11.02 3.46
CA ASN A 75 13.63 -10.00 4.11
C ASN A 75 12.11 -10.25 3.95
N VAL A 76 11.64 -10.71 2.79
CA VAL A 76 10.22 -10.94 2.49
C VAL A 76 9.53 -11.86 3.50
N PRO A 77 10.13 -12.95 3.98
CA PRO A 77 9.52 -13.79 5.02
C PRO A 77 9.13 -13.01 6.28
N GLN A 78 9.87 -11.94 6.65
CA GLN A 78 9.55 -11.12 7.81
C GLN A 78 8.28 -10.28 7.60
N PHE A 79 8.02 -9.80 6.36
CA PHE A 79 6.76 -9.12 6.02
C PHE A 79 5.59 -10.08 6.06
N ARG A 80 5.73 -11.29 5.51
CA ARG A 80 4.70 -12.33 5.62
C ARG A 80 4.42 -12.71 7.07
N ALA A 81 5.48 -12.87 7.88
CA ALA A 81 5.35 -13.17 9.30
C ALA A 81 4.65 -12.03 10.07
N MET A 82 4.94 -10.76 9.74
CA MET A 82 4.25 -9.61 10.32
C MET A 82 2.75 -9.64 10.00
N ILE A 83 2.37 -9.82 8.74
CA ILE A 83 0.98 -9.92 8.30
C ILE A 83 0.25 -11.05 9.05
N ALA A 84 0.86 -12.23 9.13
CA ALA A 84 0.30 -13.36 9.87
C ALA A 84 0.21 -13.08 11.38
N ARG A 85 1.26 -12.51 11.99
CA ARG A 85 1.29 -12.18 13.43
C ARG A 85 0.24 -11.15 13.81
N LEU A 86 -0.03 -10.19 12.92
CA LEU A 86 -1.06 -9.16 13.11
C LEU A 86 -2.47 -9.64 12.78
N ASN A 87 -2.64 -10.92 12.43
CA ASN A 87 -3.92 -11.54 12.06
C ASN A 87 -4.63 -10.78 10.91
N CYS A 88 -3.88 -10.34 9.91
CA CYS A 88 -4.45 -9.76 8.70
C CYS A 88 -5.02 -10.84 7.78
N SER A 89 -6.14 -10.55 7.14
CA SER A 89 -6.95 -11.50 6.38
C SER A 89 -6.81 -11.34 4.87
N ASN A 90 -5.60 -11.01 4.40
CA ASN A 90 -5.30 -10.88 2.97
C ASN A 90 -5.45 -12.21 2.24
N ASP A 91 -5.97 -12.14 1.01
CA ASP A 91 -6.23 -13.30 0.14
C ASP A 91 -5.03 -13.64 -0.75
N ASP A 92 -4.19 -12.63 -1.06
CA ASP A 92 -2.93 -12.85 -1.80
C ASP A 92 -1.82 -11.97 -1.22
N PHE A 93 -0.59 -12.42 -1.44
CA PHE A 93 0.64 -11.69 -1.13
C PHE A 93 1.54 -11.74 -2.34
N ILE A 94 1.50 -10.70 -3.16
CA ILE A 94 2.28 -10.60 -4.41
C ILE A 94 3.74 -10.22 -4.13
N ARG A 95 4.66 -10.84 -4.87
CA ARG A 95 6.06 -10.43 -4.96
C ARG A 95 6.35 -9.96 -6.38
N THR A 96 7.00 -8.81 -6.56
CA THR A 96 7.33 -8.34 -7.91
C THR A 96 8.38 -9.22 -8.59
N THR A 97 9.06 -10.08 -7.85
CA THR A 97 9.99 -11.11 -8.38
C THR A 97 9.33 -12.43 -8.79
N GLU A 98 8.00 -12.54 -8.75
CA GLU A 98 7.28 -13.72 -9.24
C GLU A 98 7.13 -13.68 -10.76
N GLU A 99 7.20 -14.85 -11.41
CA GLU A 99 7.05 -14.98 -12.86
C GLU A 99 5.73 -14.39 -13.38
N ARG A 100 4.64 -14.53 -12.61
CA ARG A 100 3.35 -13.92 -12.97
C ARG A 100 3.43 -12.41 -13.07
N HIS A 101 4.31 -11.78 -12.26
CA HIS A 101 4.48 -10.34 -12.26
C HIS A 101 5.33 -9.85 -13.43
N TYR A 102 6.42 -10.55 -13.74
CA TYR A 102 7.20 -10.26 -14.97
C TYR A 102 6.31 -10.28 -16.20
N ARG A 103 5.48 -11.31 -16.37
CA ARG A 103 4.56 -11.42 -17.51
C ARG A 103 3.55 -10.26 -17.56
N ALA A 104 3.00 -9.87 -16.43
CA ALA A 104 2.06 -8.76 -16.33
C ALA A 104 2.73 -7.41 -16.66
N SER A 105 3.92 -7.16 -16.13
CA SER A 105 4.67 -5.92 -16.38
C SER A 105 5.11 -5.79 -17.84
N ILE A 106 5.52 -6.89 -18.45
CA ILE A 106 5.82 -6.92 -19.89
C ILE A 106 4.56 -6.61 -20.70
N ALA A 107 3.43 -7.23 -20.37
CA ALA A 107 2.20 -7.07 -21.12
C ALA A 107 1.61 -5.64 -21.03
N ILE A 108 1.69 -4.97 -19.88
CA ILE A 108 1.24 -3.57 -19.77
C ILE A 108 2.17 -2.64 -20.54
N TRP A 109 3.49 -2.88 -20.47
CA TRP A 109 4.47 -2.13 -21.27
C TRP A 109 4.17 -2.22 -22.76
N GLU A 110 3.97 -3.44 -23.26
CA GLU A 110 3.68 -3.68 -24.69
C GLU A 110 2.37 -2.99 -25.12
N ARG A 111 1.34 -2.96 -24.27
CA ARG A 111 0.10 -2.22 -24.57
C ARG A 111 0.33 -0.72 -24.63
N MET A 112 1.08 -0.14 -23.69
CA MET A 112 1.42 1.29 -23.72
C MET A 112 2.29 1.64 -24.94
N ALA A 113 3.22 0.76 -25.31
CA ALA A 113 4.05 0.92 -26.52
C ALA A 113 3.21 0.84 -27.80
N ALA A 114 2.29 -0.12 -27.90
CA ALA A 114 1.36 -0.25 -29.03
C ALA A 114 0.40 0.94 -29.15
N ALA A 115 0.06 1.61 -28.04
CA ALA A 115 -0.72 2.86 -28.04
C ALA A 115 0.10 4.06 -28.55
N GLY A 116 1.43 3.91 -28.77
CA GLY A 116 2.31 4.99 -29.20
C GLY A 116 2.73 5.95 -28.06
N ASP A 117 2.49 5.55 -26.80
CA ASP A 117 2.76 6.38 -25.64
C ASP A 117 4.15 6.16 -25.04
N ILE A 118 4.94 5.24 -25.59
CA ILE A 118 6.34 5.03 -25.19
C ILE A 118 7.28 5.39 -26.34
N TYR A 119 8.31 6.17 -26.03
CA TYR A 119 9.36 6.52 -26.98
C TYR A 119 10.73 6.57 -26.31
N LEU A 120 11.80 6.39 -27.08
CA LEU A 120 13.19 6.44 -26.62
C LEU A 120 13.74 7.84 -26.80
N ASP A 121 14.39 8.40 -25.77
CA ASP A 121 15.06 9.69 -25.82
C ASP A 121 16.22 9.74 -24.81
N LYS A 122 17.03 10.79 -24.88
CA LYS A 122 18.08 11.07 -23.90
C LYS A 122 17.48 11.87 -22.74
N TYR A 123 17.65 11.33 -21.56
CA TYR A 123 17.23 12.00 -20.33
C TYR A 123 18.42 12.55 -19.57
N SER A 124 18.26 13.77 -19.03
CA SER A 124 19.14 14.31 -18.00
C SER A 124 18.30 15.01 -16.94
N GLY A 125 18.57 14.73 -15.68
CA GLY A 125 17.81 15.30 -14.55
C GLY A 125 18.37 14.88 -13.19
N TRP A 126 17.81 15.47 -12.13
CA TRP A 126 18.19 15.18 -10.75
C TRP A 126 17.46 13.93 -10.26
N TYR A 127 18.20 12.87 -9.94
CA TYR A 127 17.65 11.59 -9.49
C TYR A 127 17.94 11.34 -8.01
N SER A 128 16.92 11.02 -7.23
CA SER A 128 17.06 10.53 -5.85
C SER A 128 16.97 9.01 -5.82
N VAL A 129 18.08 8.36 -5.47
CA VAL A 129 18.11 6.89 -5.25
C VAL A 129 17.21 6.49 -4.07
N ARG A 130 17.04 7.36 -3.08
CA ARG A 130 16.22 7.09 -1.90
C ARG A 130 14.74 7.10 -2.21
N ASP A 131 14.31 8.08 -3.01
CA ASP A 131 12.89 8.27 -3.36
C ASP A 131 12.52 7.51 -4.63
N GLU A 132 13.53 6.92 -5.33
CA GLU A 132 13.41 6.26 -6.64
C GLU A 132 12.69 7.19 -7.64
N ALA A 133 13.00 8.49 -7.61
CA ALA A 133 12.29 9.51 -8.37
C ALA A 133 13.24 10.53 -9.01
N PHE A 134 12.84 11.01 -10.18
CA PHE A 134 13.47 12.18 -10.81
C PHE A 134 12.75 13.45 -10.41
N TYR A 135 13.53 14.50 -10.31
CA TYR A 135 13.08 15.85 -10.01
C TYR A 135 13.63 16.82 -11.05
N ASN A 136 12.82 17.79 -11.46
CA ASN A 136 13.31 18.91 -12.25
C ASN A 136 14.05 19.91 -11.36
N GLU A 137 14.77 20.86 -11.97
CA GLU A 137 15.55 21.87 -11.24
C GLU A 137 14.71 22.66 -10.22
N ALA A 138 13.47 23.01 -10.57
CA ALA A 138 12.57 23.79 -9.73
C ALA A 138 12.05 23.00 -8.50
N GLU A 139 12.06 21.68 -8.56
CA GLU A 139 11.68 20.78 -7.46
C GLU A 139 12.84 20.51 -6.50
N THR A 140 14.08 20.87 -6.87
CA THR A 140 15.27 20.66 -6.05
C THR A 140 15.71 21.96 -5.36
N ARG A 141 16.45 21.84 -4.28
CA ARG A 141 17.06 22.95 -3.55
C ARG A 141 18.43 22.57 -3.02
N LEU A 142 19.24 23.57 -2.66
CA LEU A 142 20.45 23.33 -1.90
C LEU A 142 20.12 23.25 -0.41
N ASP A 143 20.73 22.30 0.30
CA ASP A 143 20.65 22.22 1.75
C ASP A 143 21.67 23.14 2.43
N GLU A 144 21.73 23.14 3.76
CA GLU A 144 22.65 23.98 4.55
C GLU A 144 24.13 23.66 4.31
N ARG A 145 24.45 22.50 3.72
CA ARG A 145 25.82 22.06 3.38
C ARG A 145 26.21 22.39 1.94
N GLY A 146 25.23 22.90 1.16
CA GLY A 146 25.39 23.16 -0.26
C GLY A 146 25.13 21.95 -1.17
N ASP A 147 24.67 20.84 -0.60
CA ASP A 147 24.29 19.65 -1.38
C ASP A 147 22.89 19.82 -1.98
N ARG A 148 22.70 19.34 -3.22
CA ARG A 148 21.38 19.41 -3.85
C ARG A 148 20.48 18.29 -3.34
N VAL A 149 19.26 18.68 -2.94
CA VAL A 149 18.28 17.76 -2.36
C VAL A 149 16.91 17.91 -3.02
N GLY A 150 16.18 16.82 -3.07
CA GLY A 150 14.80 16.76 -3.55
C GLY A 150 13.79 17.34 -2.55
N PRO A 151 12.49 17.31 -2.87
CA PRO A 151 11.41 17.88 -2.04
C PRO A 151 11.36 17.31 -0.62
N GLN A 152 11.76 16.05 -0.45
CA GLN A 152 11.79 15.37 0.84
C GLN A 152 13.10 15.54 1.62
N GLY A 153 14.00 16.41 1.13
CA GLY A 153 15.34 16.61 1.72
C GLY A 153 16.29 15.43 1.45
N THR A 154 16.04 14.61 0.44
CA THR A 154 16.87 13.49 0.02
C THR A 154 17.93 13.96 -0.97
N PRO A 155 19.20 13.49 -0.86
CA PRO A 155 20.23 13.78 -1.84
C PRO A 155 19.79 13.38 -3.26
N VAL A 156 20.17 14.21 -4.23
CA VAL A 156 19.92 13.94 -5.66
C VAL A 156 21.21 14.11 -6.45
N ASP A 157 21.42 13.19 -7.41
CA ASP A 157 22.56 13.20 -8.32
C ASP A 157 22.08 13.56 -9.73
N TRP A 158 22.93 14.29 -10.49
CA TRP A 158 22.64 14.56 -11.89
C TRP A 158 22.93 13.32 -12.73
N VAL A 159 21.89 12.79 -13.37
CA VAL A 159 21.98 11.61 -14.24
C VAL A 159 21.69 12.01 -15.67
N ALA A 160 22.49 11.53 -16.62
CA ALA A 160 22.25 11.66 -18.05
C ALA A 160 22.34 10.26 -18.67
N GLU A 161 21.23 9.72 -19.14
CA GLU A 161 21.15 8.38 -19.75
C GLU A 161 20.12 8.35 -20.87
N GLU A 162 20.24 7.33 -21.75
CA GLU A 162 19.17 6.99 -22.67
C GLU A 162 18.05 6.31 -21.89
N SER A 163 16.83 6.75 -22.11
CA SER A 163 15.67 6.23 -21.39
C SER A 163 14.44 6.16 -22.29
N TYR A 164 13.60 5.18 -22.04
CA TYR A 164 12.24 5.19 -22.54
C TYR A 164 11.38 6.15 -21.74
N PHE A 165 10.56 6.94 -22.45
CA PHE A 165 9.62 7.89 -21.87
C PHE A 165 8.19 7.46 -22.12
N PHE A 166 7.34 7.66 -21.12
CA PHE A 166 5.89 7.61 -21.25
C PHE A 166 5.34 9.02 -21.46
N ARG A 167 4.46 9.19 -22.46
CA ARG A 167 3.82 10.49 -22.80
C ARG A 167 2.81 10.92 -21.73
N LEU A 168 3.25 11.09 -20.50
CA LEU A 168 2.39 11.45 -19.39
C LEU A 168 1.71 12.81 -19.61
N SER A 169 2.38 13.76 -20.28
CA SER A 169 1.83 15.08 -20.62
C SER A 169 0.55 14.98 -21.45
N ALA A 170 0.41 13.97 -22.30
CA ALA A 170 -0.78 13.74 -23.11
C ALA A 170 -2.02 13.31 -22.28
N TYR A 171 -1.83 12.93 -21.04
CA TYR A 171 -2.90 12.47 -20.14
C TYR A 171 -3.40 13.54 -19.18
N GLN A 172 -2.82 14.75 -19.18
CA GLN A 172 -3.18 15.82 -18.27
C GLN A 172 -4.67 16.12 -18.26
N ASP A 173 -5.25 16.41 -19.42
CA ASP A 173 -6.67 16.77 -19.53
C ASP A 173 -7.59 15.61 -19.16
N ARG A 174 -7.20 14.38 -19.50
CA ARG A 174 -7.94 13.16 -19.15
C ARG A 174 -7.95 12.92 -17.64
N LEU A 175 -6.84 13.20 -16.95
CA LEU A 175 -6.75 13.11 -15.48
C LEU A 175 -7.58 14.20 -14.81
N LEU A 176 -7.51 15.45 -15.29
CA LEU A 176 -8.35 16.54 -14.77
C LEU A 176 -9.84 16.27 -14.99
N ASP A 177 -10.21 15.66 -16.13
CA ASP A 177 -11.58 15.22 -16.38
C ASP A 177 -12.01 14.09 -15.42
N LEU A 178 -11.13 13.12 -15.14
CA LEU A 178 -11.36 12.09 -14.14
C LEU A 178 -11.66 12.71 -12.76
N TYR A 179 -10.82 13.62 -12.30
CA TYR A 179 -11.00 14.26 -10.98
C TYR A 179 -12.27 15.10 -10.89
N ARG A 180 -12.67 15.73 -11.99
CA ARG A 180 -13.94 16.47 -12.06
C ARG A 180 -15.14 15.54 -11.98
N ARG A 181 -15.13 14.41 -12.70
CA ARG A 181 -16.23 13.43 -12.73
C ARG A 181 -16.32 12.58 -11.47
N VAL A 182 -15.19 12.31 -10.83
CA VAL A 182 -15.09 11.47 -9.63
C VAL A 182 -14.35 12.24 -8.53
N PRO A 183 -15.02 13.20 -7.85
CA PRO A 183 -14.37 14.09 -6.89
C PRO A 183 -13.87 13.39 -5.63
N ASP A 184 -14.23 12.13 -5.42
CA ASP A 184 -13.75 11.25 -4.35
C ASP A 184 -12.79 10.15 -4.85
N PHE A 185 -12.22 10.32 -6.06
CA PHE A 185 -11.21 9.41 -6.61
C PHE A 185 -9.97 9.33 -5.71
N VAL A 186 -9.57 10.45 -5.12
CA VAL A 186 -8.47 10.52 -4.14
C VAL A 186 -9.00 11.04 -2.81
N LEU A 187 -8.70 10.34 -1.73
CA LEU A 187 -9.06 10.73 -0.36
C LEU A 187 -7.83 10.67 0.55
N PRO A 188 -7.78 11.46 1.62
CA PRO A 188 -8.72 12.53 1.99
C PRO A 188 -8.62 13.76 1.07
N ARG A 189 -9.48 14.75 1.26
CA ARG A 189 -9.62 15.92 0.37
C ARG A 189 -8.33 16.72 0.20
N GLU A 190 -7.51 16.80 1.22
CA GLU A 190 -6.20 17.47 1.19
C GLU A 190 -5.27 16.81 0.15
N ARG A 191 -5.29 15.48 0.07
CA ARG A 191 -4.48 14.74 -0.90
C ARG A 191 -5.04 14.89 -2.31
N PHE A 192 -6.35 14.94 -2.46
CA PHE A 192 -6.97 15.26 -3.73
C PHE A 192 -6.51 16.65 -4.24
N ASN A 193 -6.56 17.67 -3.39
CA ASN A 193 -6.17 19.04 -3.76
C ASN A 193 -4.68 19.11 -4.17
N GLU A 194 -3.81 18.38 -3.46
CA GLU A 194 -2.39 18.27 -3.79
C GLU A 194 -2.19 17.67 -5.20
N VAL A 195 -2.85 16.54 -5.48
CA VAL A 195 -2.77 15.84 -6.76
C VAL A 195 -3.35 16.69 -7.89
N GLU A 196 -4.52 17.27 -7.70
CA GLU A 196 -5.16 18.13 -8.70
C GLU A 196 -4.29 19.35 -9.02
N SER A 197 -3.71 20.00 -8.00
CA SER A 197 -2.80 21.13 -8.17
C SER A 197 -1.53 20.73 -8.94
N PHE A 198 -0.97 19.56 -8.63
CA PHE A 198 0.19 19.04 -9.36
C PHE A 198 -0.11 18.83 -10.84
N VAL A 199 -1.24 18.21 -11.17
CA VAL A 199 -1.63 17.97 -12.57
C VAL A 199 -1.94 19.27 -13.30
N ARG A 200 -2.60 20.23 -12.64
CA ARG A 200 -2.85 21.59 -13.22
C ARG A 200 -1.59 22.39 -13.46
N GLY A 201 -0.54 22.14 -12.71
CA GLY A 201 0.77 22.78 -12.87
C GLY A 201 1.49 22.42 -14.17
N GLY A 202 1.00 21.42 -14.90
CA GLY A 202 1.56 20.95 -16.15
C GLY A 202 2.35 19.64 -15.98
N LEU A 203 1.90 18.57 -16.63
CA LEU A 203 2.60 17.29 -16.63
C LEU A 203 3.68 17.27 -17.69
N GLN A 204 4.81 16.65 -17.35
CA GLN A 204 5.89 16.36 -18.27
C GLN A 204 5.95 14.85 -18.52
N ASP A 205 6.53 14.44 -19.67
CA ASP A 205 6.72 13.05 -19.99
C ASP A 205 7.65 12.37 -18.97
N LEU A 206 7.31 11.15 -18.61
CA LEU A 206 7.93 10.41 -17.53
C LEU A 206 8.97 9.44 -18.07
N SER A 207 10.23 9.53 -17.60
CA SER A 207 11.25 8.52 -17.85
C SER A 207 10.91 7.21 -17.14
N ILE A 208 10.66 6.14 -17.90
CA ILE A 208 10.13 4.85 -17.42
C ILE A 208 11.09 3.67 -17.59
N SER A 209 12.37 3.90 -17.91
CA SER A 209 13.39 2.85 -17.89
C SER A 209 14.70 3.33 -17.30
N ARG A 210 15.57 2.41 -16.93
CA ARG A 210 16.89 2.66 -16.35
C ARG A 210 17.93 1.75 -17.01
N THR A 211 19.16 2.27 -17.13
CA THR A 211 20.33 1.54 -17.61
C THR A 211 21.46 1.49 -16.56
N THR A 212 21.33 2.24 -15.47
CA THR A 212 22.34 2.37 -14.41
C THR A 212 22.39 1.20 -13.44
N PHE A 213 21.40 0.31 -13.48
CA PHE A 213 21.33 -0.94 -12.72
C PHE A 213 20.54 -1.99 -13.52
N ASP A 214 20.63 -3.26 -13.11
CA ASP A 214 20.04 -4.40 -13.81
C ASP A 214 18.99 -5.18 -13.02
N TRP A 215 18.77 -4.80 -11.75
CA TRP A 215 17.80 -5.45 -10.87
C TRP A 215 16.39 -4.86 -11.06
N GLY A 216 15.65 -5.40 -12.01
CA GLY A 216 14.30 -4.96 -12.38
C GLY A 216 13.68 -5.84 -13.46
N VAL A 217 12.47 -5.50 -13.90
CA VAL A 217 11.81 -6.15 -15.02
C VAL A 217 12.48 -5.69 -16.33
N PRO A 218 13.00 -6.59 -17.16
CA PRO A 218 13.63 -6.20 -18.44
C PRO A 218 12.64 -5.54 -19.39
N VAL A 219 13.09 -4.50 -20.10
CA VAL A 219 12.28 -3.88 -21.16
C VAL A 219 12.26 -4.79 -22.39
N PRO A 220 11.09 -5.13 -22.96
CA PRO A 220 10.98 -5.96 -24.16
C PRO A 220 11.79 -5.39 -25.32
N GLY A 221 12.62 -6.22 -25.96
CA GLY A 221 13.46 -5.82 -27.08
C GLY A 221 14.66 -4.92 -26.75
N SER A 222 14.86 -4.56 -25.48
CA SER A 222 15.93 -3.65 -25.04
C SER A 222 16.63 -4.16 -23.79
N PRO A 223 17.46 -5.20 -23.86
CA PRO A 223 18.00 -5.91 -22.69
C PRO A 223 18.94 -5.07 -21.82
N LYS A 224 19.36 -3.89 -22.26
CA LYS A 224 20.14 -2.94 -21.46
C LYS A 224 19.28 -2.11 -20.50
N HIS A 225 17.95 -2.09 -20.72
CA HIS A 225 17.02 -1.32 -19.94
C HIS A 225 16.22 -2.23 -19.01
N VAL A 226 16.04 -1.81 -17.78
CA VAL A 226 15.01 -2.32 -16.87
C VAL A 226 13.89 -1.30 -16.72
N MET A 227 12.67 -1.77 -16.47
CA MET A 227 11.53 -0.88 -16.25
C MET A 227 11.74 -0.04 -14.99
N TYR A 228 11.28 1.19 -15.06
CA TYR A 228 11.20 2.05 -13.89
C TYR A 228 10.32 1.40 -12.82
N VAL A 229 10.80 1.44 -11.58
CA VAL A 229 10.18 0.75 -10.44
C VAL A 229 8.68 1.00 -10.29
N TRP A 230 8.18 2.18 -10.66
CA TRP A 230 6.76 2.49 -10.56
C TRP A 230 5.90 1.91 -11.68
N VAL A 231 6.44 1.66 -12.88
CA VAL A 231 5.72 0.88 -13.90
C VAL A 231 5.58 -0.57 -13.42
N ASP A 232 6.66 -1.10 -12.89
CA ASP A 232 6.75 -2.42 -12.28
C ASP A 232 5.82 -2.52 -11.05
N ALA A 233 6.08 -1.74 -10.01
CA ALA A 233 5.35 -1.82 -8.74
C ALA A 233 3.83 -1.65 -8.90
N LEU A 234 3.36 -0.65 -9.66
CA LEU A 234 1.92 -0.39 -9.81
C LEU A 234 1.18 -1.53 -10.54
N THR A 235 1.86 -2.28 -11.39
CA THR A 235 1.28 -3.41 -12.10
C THR A 235 0.88 -4.57 -11.17
N ASN A 236 1.40 -4.63 -9.93
CA ASN A 236 1.05 -5.66 -8.96
C ASN A 236 -0.47 -5.83 -8.76
N TYR A 237 -1.21 -4.74 -8.78
CA TYR A 237 -2.66 -4.71 -8.50
C TYR A 237 -3.48 -5.53 -9.49
N ILE A 238 -3.07 -5.52 -10.75
CA ILE A 238 -3.71 -6.32 -11.80
C ILE A 238 -3.06 -7.71 -11.95
N THR A 239 -1.77 -7.83 -11.66
CA THR A 239 -1.06 -9.12 -11.66
C THR A 239 -1.74 -10.13 -10.75
N ALA A 240 -2.05 -9.72 -9.51
CA ALA A 240 -2.67 -10.58 -8.52
C ALA A 240 -4.05 -11.11 -8.95
N LEU A 241 -4.69 -10.42 -9.88
CA LEU A 241 -5.98 -10.82 -10.45
C LEU A 241 -5.88 -11.66 -11.72
N GLY A 242 -4.65 -11.91 -12.21
CA GLY A 242 -4.40 -12.79 -13.36
C GLY A 242 -4.05 -12.08 -14.67
N TYR A 243 -3.89 -10.74 -14.65
CA TYR A 243 -3.43 -10.02 -15.84
C TYR A 243 -2.12 -10.64 -16.37
N PRO A 244 -1.96 -10.83 -17.70
CA PRO A 244 -2.69 -10.18 -18.80
C PRO A 244 -4.01 -10.84 -19.25
N ASP A 245 -4.45 -11.93 -18.63
CA ASP A 245 -5.74 -12.53 -18.93
C ASP A 245 -6.88 -11.73 -18.28
N THR A 246 -7.37 -10.71 -19.01
CA THR A 246 -8.50 -9.86 -18.57
C THR A 246 -9.84 -10.58 -18.65
N GLU A 247 -9.90 -11.75 -19.29
CA GLU A 247 -11.09 -12.55 -19.44
C GLU A 247 -11.26 -13.58 -18.29
N SER A 248 -10.23 -13.78 -17.47
CA SER A 248 -10.29 -14.67 -16.33
C SER A 248 -11.40 -14.28 -15.36
N GLU A 249 -12.03 -15.25 -14.73
CA GLU A 249 -13.10 -15.02 -13.75
C GLU A 249 -12.62 -14.09 -12.62
N LYS A 250 -11.40 -14.31 -12.12
CA LYS A 250 -10.83 -13.52 -11.04
C LYS A 250 -10.65 -12.06 -11.43
N PHE A 251 -10.12 -11.77 -12.64
CA PHE A 251 -9.95 -10.41 -13.13
C PHE A 251 -11.29 -9.72 -13.29
N ARG A 252 -12.24 -10.29 -14.02
CA ARG A 252 -13.58 -9.72 -14.22
C ARG A 252 -14.34 -9.51 -12.91
N ARG A 253 -14.11 -10.38 -11.91
CA ARG A 253 -14.79 -10.28 -10.64
C ARG A 253 -14.25 -9.16 -9.78
N TYR A 254 -12.94 -8.98 -9.67
CA TYR A 254 -12.30 -8.10 -8.69
C TYR A 254 -11.65 -6.84 -9.29
N TRP A 255 -11.50 -6.75 -10.61
CA TRP A 255 -11.10 -5.51 -11.25
C TRP A 255 -12.34 -4.79 -11.83
N PRO A 256 -12.43 -3.44 -11.74
CA PRO A 256 -11.50 -2.52 -11.09
C PRO A 256 -11.52 -2.63 -9.56
N ALA A 257 -10.36 -2.39 -8.92
CA ALA A 257 -10.27 -2.33 -7.47
C ALA A 257 -11.16 -1.23 -6.90
N ASP A 258 -11.86 -1.54 -5.80
CA ASP A 258 -12.72 -0.56 -5.12
C ASP A 258 -11.90 0.45 -4.33
N LEU A 259 -10.74 0.02 -3.77
CA LEU A 259 -9.92 0.87 -2.91
C LEU A 259 -8.44 0.46 -2.93
N HIS A 260 -7.56 1.41 -3.24
CA HIS A 260 -6.13 1.33 -2.93
C HIS A 260 -5.85 2.16 -1.67
N VAL A 261 -5.37 1.53 -0.59
CA VAL A 261 -4.92 2.20 0.64
C VAL A 261 -3.41 2.34 0.57
N ILE A 262 -2.90 3.57 0.66
CA ILE A 262 -1.49 3.87 0.40
C ILE A 262 -0.95 4.94 1.36
N GLY A 263 0.36 5.02 1.53
CA GLY A 263 1.02 6.11 2.23
C GLY A 263 0.96 7.44 1.45
N LYS A 264 0.93 8.56 2.15
CA LYS A 264 0.82 9.90 1.54
C LYS A 264 1.99 10.29 0.64
N ASP A 265 3.16 9.70 0.83
CA ASP A 265 4.37 9.93 0.06
C ASP A 265 4.33 9.36 -1.36
N ILE A 266 3.43 8.40 -1.60
CA ILE A 266 3.27 7.74 -2.89
C ILE A 266 1.95 8.06 -3.60
N VAL A 267 1.24 9.11 -3.14
CA VAL A 267 -0.07 9.48 -3.70
C VAL A 267 0.02 9.87 -5.18
N ARG A 268 1.08 10.57 -5.60
CA ARG A 268 1.26 10.98 -7.01
C ARG A 268 1.39 9.78 -7.94
N PHE A 269 2.11 8.75 -7.53
CA PHE A 269 2.29 7.54 -8.35
C PHE A 269 0.97 6.82 -8.58
N HIS A 270 0.13 6.73 -7.55
CA HIS A 270 -1.15 6.04 -7.61
C HIS A 270 -2.27 6.87 -8.23
N ALA A 271 -2.25 8.19 -8.03
CA ALA A 271 -3.32 9.07 -8.49
C ALA A 271 -3.07 9.67 -9.88
N VAL A 272 -1.82 9.75 -10.33
CA VAL A 272 -1.44 10.34 -11.62
C VAL A 272 -0.88 9.28 -12.58
N TYR A 273 0.23 8.61 -12.19
CA TYR A 273 0.92 7.68 -13.11
C TYR A 273 0.10 6.43 -13.36
N TRP A 274 -0.43 5.80 -12.30
CA TRP A 274 -1.20 4.58 -12.45
C TRP A 274 -2.44 4.75 -13.32
N PRO A 275 -3.32 5.73 -13.12
CA PRO A 275 -4.42 5.98 -14.03
C PRO A 275 -3.99 6.27 -15.46
N ALA A 276 -2.88 7.00 -15.68
CA ALA A 276 -2.38 7.28 -17.01
C ALA A 276 -1.88 6.00 -17.72
N PHE A 277 -1.15 5.13 -17.02
CA PHE A 277 -0.71 3.83 -17.56
C PHE A 277 -1.90 2.94 -17.93
N LEU A 278 -2.90 2.87 -17.06
CA LEU A 278 -4.12 2.11 -17.32
C LEU A 278 -4.91 2.67 -18.52
N MET A 279 -5.05 4.00 -18.60
CA MET A 279 -5.70 4.65 -19.75
C MET A 279 -4.98 4.35 -21.07
N SER A 280 -3.64 4.36 -21.06
CA SER A 280 -2.81 4.02 -22.20
C SER A 280 -2.95 2.56 -22.59
N ALA A 281 -2.94 1.66 -21.61
CA ALA A 281 -3.08 0.23 -21.83
C ALA A 281 -4.54 -0.21 -22.14
N GLY A 282 -5.53 0.69 -22.12
CA GLY A 282 -6.93 0.38 -22.35
C GLY A 282 -7.55 -0.48 -21.24
N ILE A 283 -7.11 -0.29 -19.99
CA ILE A 283 -7.60 -1.00 -18.80
C ILE A 283 -8.46 -0.03 -17.96
N GLU A 284 -9.52 -0.55 -17.37
CA GLU A 284 -10.42 0.22 -16.50
C GLU A 284 -9.67 0.73 -15.27
N LEU A 285 -10.03 1.92 -14.77
CA LEU A 285 -9.37 2.56 -13.63
C LEU A 285 -9.88 2.01 -12.30
N PRO A 286 -9.06 1.98 -11.22
CA PRO A 286 -9.54 1.73 -9.88
C PRO A 286 -10.57 2.78 -9.48
N ARG A 287 -11.45 2.45 -8.56
CA ARG A 287 -12.55 3.35 -8.17
C ARG A 287 -12.09 4.45 -7.22
N ARG A 288 -11.15 4.14 -6.31
CA ARG A 288 -10.73 5.07 -5.27
C ARG A 288 -9.33 4.79 -4.75
N ILE A 289 -8.64 5.86 -4.39
CA ILE A 289 -7.33 5.83 -3.73
C ILE A 289 -7.48 6.55 -2.38
N PHE A 290 -7.15 5.88 -1.30
CA PHE A 290 -7.12 6.47 0.03
C PHE A 290 -5.69 6.58 0.53
N SER A 291 -5.28 7.80 0.84
CA SER A 291 -3.93 8.09 1.30
C SER A 291 -3.92 8.33 2.81
N HIS A 292 -3.23 7.46 3.55
CA HIS A 292 -3.02 7.63 4.99
C HIS A 292 -1.76 8.43 5.32
N GLY A 293 -1.70 8.99 6.53
CA GLY A 293 -0.57 9.75 7.03
C GLY A 293 0.57 8.86 7.56
N PHE A 294 1.63 9.51 8.04
CA PHE A 294 2.76 8.83 8.67
C PHE A 294 2.51 8.56 10.17
N LEU A 295 3.20 7.56 10.67
CA LEU A 295 3.36 7.36 12.10
C LEU A 295 4.68 7.98 12.56
N PHE A 296 4.60 8.87 13.55
CA PHE A 296 5.74 9.46 14.21
C PHE A 296 6.03 8.72 15.52
N ASN A 297 7.30 8.67 15.89
CA ASN A 297 7.75 8.22 17.20
C ASN A 297 8.11 9.46 18.03
N ARG A 298 7.27 9.78 19.04
CA ARG A 298 7.43 10.99 19.88
C ARG A 298 7.59 12.29 19.09
N GLY A 299 6.82 12.44 18.02
CA GLY A 299 6.86 13.63 17.14
C GLY A 299 7.96 13.62 16.07
N GLU A 300 8.83 12.61 16.04
CA GLU A 300 9.90 12.47 15.05
C GLU A 300 9.54 11.44 13.97
N LYS A 301 9.86 11.75 12.70
CA LYS A 301 9.70 10.80 11.60
C LYS A 301 10.63 9.60 11.83
N MET A 302 10.08 8.40 11.76
CA MET A 302 10.88 7.17 11.88
C MET A 302 11.84 7.03 10.69
N SER A 303 13.10 6.77 11.00
CA SER A 303 14.14 6.54 10.01
C SER A 303 15.15 5.52 10.53
N LYS A 304 15.60 4.61 9.66
CA LYS A 304 16.66 3.64 10.00
C LYS A 304 17.98 4.35 10.35
N SER A 305 18.27 5.47 9.72
CA SER A 305 19.47 6.27 10.00
C SER A 305 19.46 6.94 11.37
N VAL A 306 18.28 7.21 11.92
CA VAL A 306 18.09 7.77 13.27
C VAL A 306 17.97 6.67 14.34
N GLY A 307 17.75 5.42 13.93
CA GLY A 307 17.61 4.29 14.85
C GLY A 307 16.32 4.27 15.68
N ASN A 308 15.31 5.07 15.27
CA ASN A 308 14.04 5.21 15.99
C ASN A 308 12.90 4.38 15.36
N VAL A 309 13.24 3.41 14.52
CA VAL A 309 12.29 2.48 13.89
C VAL A 309 11.75 1.50 14.93
N ILE A 310 10.45 1.35 14.99
CA ILE A 310 9.76 0.50 15.97
C ILE A 310 9.37 -0.84 15.32
N ASP A 311 9.77 -1.93 15.99
CA ASP A 311 9.46 -3.29 15.60
C ASP A 311 8.01 -3.67 15.96
N PRO A 312 7.15 -4.01 14.98
CA PRO A 312 5.78 -4.42 15.23
C PRO A 312 5.66 -5.74 16.00
N PHE A 313 6.64 -6.65 15.89
CA PHE A 313 6.65 -7.90 16.65
C PHE A 313 6.86 -7.65 18.14
N ALA A 314 7.79 -6.75 18.48
CA ALA A 314 8.03 -6.37 19.86
C ALA A 314 6.78 -5.77 20.52
N LEU A 315 6.05 -4.91 19.78
CA LEU A 315 4.79 -4.34 20.28
C LEU A 315 3.69 -5.39 20.42
N ALA A 316 3.52 -6.26 19.42
CA ALA A 316 2.52 -7.33 19.48
C ALA A 316 2.80 -8.34 20.59
N ASN A 317 4.07 -8.54 20.96
CA ASN A 317 4.46 -9.39 22.09
C ASN A 317 4.23 -8.69 23.44
N ALA A 318 4.52 -7.38 23.52
CA ALA A 318 4.37 -6.62 24.77
C ALA A 318 2.90 -6.35 25.14
N TYR A 319 2.07 -6.02 24.17
CA TYR A 319 0.71 -5.54 24.42
C TYR A 319 -0.40 -6.49 23.96
N GLY A 320 -0.09 -7.46 23.10
CA GLY A 320 -1.08 -8.29 22.42
C GLY A 320 -1.51 -7.70 21.06
N VAL A 321 -1.94 -8.59 20.17
CA VAL A 321 -2.29 -8.22 18.78
C VAL A 321 -3.57 -7.37 18.74
N ASP A 322 -4.62 -7.76 19.46
CA ASP A 322 -5.90 -7.07 19.43
C ASP A 322 -5.79 -5.66 20.02
N GLN A 323 -5.01 -5.51 21.10
CA GLN A 323 -4.74 -4.22 21.72
C GLN A 323 -3.96 -3.29 20.79
N LEU A 324 -2.96 -3.84 20.08
CA LEU A 324 -2.19 -3.08 19.10
C LEU A 324 -3.05 -2.65 17.90
N ARG A 325 -3.88 -3.56 17.38
CA ARG A 325 -4.85 -3.26 16.31
C ARG A 325 -5.82 -2.17 16.77
N TYR A 326 -6.38 -2.29 17.97
CA TYR A 326 -7.26 -1.29 18.55
C TYR A 326 -6.58 0.08 18.66
N PHE A 327 -5.35 0.12 19.19
CA PHE A 327 -4.58 1.34 19.31
C PHE A 327 -4.43 2.07 17.98
N PHE A 328 -3.97 1.40 16.92
CA PHE A 328 -3.78 2.03 15.64
C PHE A 328 -5.08 2.55 15.01
N LEU A 329 -6.18 1.82 15.16
CA LEU A 329 -7.47 2.21 14.59
C LEU A 329 -8.16 3.33 15.42
N ARG A 330 -7.81 3.46 16.70
CA ARG A 330 -8.42 4.42 17.61
C ARG A 330 -7.64 5.72 17.76
N GLU A 331 -6.31 5.60 17.85
CA GLU A 331 -5.43 6.74 18.13
C GLU A 331 -5.04 7.51 16.87
N VAL A 332 -4.90 6.82 15.73
CA VAL A 332 -4.48 7.43 14.47
C VAL A 332 -5.72 7.79 13.66
N PRO A 333 -6.07 9.08 13.51
CA PRO A 333 -7.16 9.48 12.62
C PRO A 333 -6.86 9.05 11.19
N PHE A 334 -7.75 8.24 10.60
CA PHE A 334 -7.51 7.67 9.28
C PHE A 334 -7.39 8.77 8.21
N GLY A 335 -6.27 8.81 7.51
CA GLY A 335 -5.91 9.86 6.54
C GLY A 335 -4.98 10.95 7.09
N GLN A 336 -4.76 11.02 8.39
CA GLN A 336 -3.88 11.99 9.04
C GLN A 336 -2.63 11.32 9.61
N ASP A 337 -1.65 12.14 9.97
CA ASP A 337 -0.47 11.67 10.71
C ASP A 337 -0.85 11.26 12.12
N GLY A 338 -0.24 10.19 12.60
CA GLY A 338 -0.41 9.68 13.95
C GLY A 338 0.89 9.68 14.74
N ASN A 339 0.76 9.65 16.07
CA ASN A 339 1.90 9.58 16.95
C ASN A 339 1.86 8.28 17.77
N TYR A 340 3.00 7.65 17.92
CA TYR A 340 3.16 6.43 18.70
C TYR A 340 3.92 6.75 20.00
N SER A 341 3.44 6.20 21.12
CA SER A 341 4.20 6.06 22.34
C SER A 341 3.69 4.88 23.17
N HIS A 342 4.55 4.32 24.02
CA HIS A 342 4.15 3.26 24.96
C HIS A 342 3.07 3.73 25.93
N GLU A 343 3.17 4.97 26.38
CA GLU A 343 2.22 5.61 27.28
C GLU A 343 0.82 5.71 26.63
N ALA A 344 0.76 6.10 25.35
CA ALA A 344 -0.50 6.18 24.61
C ALA A 344 -1.16 4.80 24.44
N ILE A 345 -0.37 3.76 24.10
CA ILE A 345 -0.89 2.38 24.01
C ILE A 345 -1.47 1.95 25.37
N ALA A 346 -0.71 2.09 26.45
CA ALA A 346 -1.14 1.70 27.78
C ALA A 346 -2.39 2.48 28.23
N ALA A 347 -2.45 3.78 27.96
CA ALA A 347 -3.60 4.61 28.26
C ALA A 347 -4.87 4.13 27.54
N ARG A 348 -4.79 3.81 26.25
CA ARG A 348 -5.93 3.28 25.48
C ARG A 348 -6.38 1.90 25.98
N ILE A 349 -5.44 1.01 26.28
CA ILE A 349 -5.77 -0.32 26.83
C ILE A 349 -6.54 -0.17 28.15
N ASN A 350 -6.05 0.67 29.06
CA ASN A 350 -6.66 0.83 30.38
C ASN A 350 -7.99 1.58 30.31
N ALA A 351 -8.05 2.71 29.61
CA ALA A 351 -9.26 3.52 29.52
C ALA A 351 -10.34 2.84 28.67
N ASP A 352 -10.06 2.57 27.42
CA ASP A 352 -11.09 2.18 26.46
C ASP A 352 -11.42 0.68 26.54
N LEU A 353 -10.41 -0.19 26.68
CA LEU A 353 -10.64 -1.64 26.68
C LEU A 353 -10.96 -2.18 28.08
N ALA A 354 -10.17 -1.84 29.09
CA ALA A 354 -10.40 -2.37 30.45
C ALA A 354 -11.56 -1.63 31.16
N ASN A 355 -11.51 -0.31 31.24
CA ASN A 355 -12.52 0.45 32.00
C ASN A 355 -13.84 0.59 31.23
N ASP A 356 -13.84 0.99 29.98
CA ASP A 356 -15.08 1.21 29.24
C ASP A 356 -15.70 -0.11 28.77
N LEU A 357 -15.06 -0.81 27.83
CA LEU A 357 -15.59 -2.05 27.25
C LEU A 357 -15.67 -3.18 28.29
N GLY A 358 -14.63 -3.36 29.10
CA GLY A 358 -14.58 -4.40 30.13
C GLY A 358 -15.67 -4.20 31.20
N ASN A 359 -15.86 -2.99 31.69
CA ASN A 359 -16.93 -2.68 32.66
C ASN A 359 -18.33 -2.81 32.02
N LEU A 360 -18.51 -2.40 30.77
CA LEU A 360 -19.77 -2.59 30.05
C LEU A 360 -20.11 -4.07 29.95
N ALA A 361 -19.18 -4.88 29.51
CA ALA A 361 -19.36 -6.34 29.38
C ALA A 361 -19.66 -6.98 30.75
N GLN A 362 -18.86 -6.67 31.77
CA GLN A 362 -19.04 -7.22 33.10
C GLN A 362 -20.42 -6.85 33.69
N ARG A 363 -20.82 -5.58 33.63
CA ARG A 363 -22.11 -5.12 34.14
C ARG A 363 -23.28 -5.73 33.39
N SER A 364 -23.21 -5.78 32.06
CA SER A 364 -24.29 -6.38 31.25
C SER A 364 -24.44 -7.87 31.50
N LEU A 365 -23.34 -8.63 31.54
CA LEU A 365 -23.35 -10.06 31.79
C LEU A 365 -23.81 -10.35 33.24
N SER A 366 -23.40 -9.55 34.21
CA SER A 366 -23.85 -9.69 35.60
C SER A 366 -25.35 -9.41 35.74
N MET A 367 -25.87 -8.41 35.03
CA MET A 367 -27.30 -8.12 34.99
C MET A 367 -28.09 -9.26 34.35
N ILE A 368 -27.65 -9.78 33.23
CA ILE A 368 -28.26 -10.94 32.57
C ILE A 368 -28.25 -12.15 33.49
N ALA A 369 -27.12 -12.45 34.13
CA ALA A 369 -27.00 -13.59 35.04
C ALA A 369 -27.96 -13.51 36.22
N ARG A 370 -28.17 -12.28 36.75
CA ARG A 370 -29.09 -12.07 37.91
C ARG A 370 -30.56 -12.11 37.49
N ASN A 371 -30.93 -11.52 36.35
CA ASN A 371 -32.35 -11.34 36.00
C ASN A 371 -32.90 -12.41 35.05
N ARG A 372 -32.03 -13.20 34.34
CA ARG A 372 -32.43 -14.28 33.45
C ARG A 372 -32.06 -15.68 33.95
N SER A 373 -31.66 -15.82 35.20
CA SER A 373 -31.39 -17.13 35.79
C SER A 373 -32.63 -18.05 35.79
N GLU A 374 -33.83 -17.49 35.86
CA GLU A 374 -35.10 -18.21 35.82
C GLU A 374 -35.49 -18.66 34.41
N GLU A 375 -35.29 -17.83 33.37
CA GLU A 375 -35.53 -18.23 31.98
C GLU A 375 -34.64 -19.37 31.52
N ARG A 376 -33.43 -19.50 32.07
CA ARG A 376 -32.55 -20.66 31.84
C ARG A 376 -33.11 -21.94 32.43
N ARG A 377 -33.83 -21.89 33.53
CA ARG A 377 -34.51 -23.02 34.15
C ARG A 377 -35.76 -23.40 33.33
N VAL A 378 -36.57 -22.39 32.94
CA VAL A 378 -37.73 -22.58 32.07
C VAL A 378 -37.34 -23.17 30.72
N GLY A 379 -36.26 -22.65 30.09
CA GLY A 379 -35.75 -23.21 28.82
C GLY A 379 -35.24 -24.65 28.91
N LYS A 380 -34.72 -25.10 30.07
CA LYS A 380 -34.34 -26.48 30.34
C LYS A 380 -35.59 -27.37 30.57
N GLU A 381 -36.56 -26.83 31.25
CA GLU A 381 -37.84 -27.54 31.50
C GLU A 381 -38.66 -27.72 30.21
N CYS A 382 -38.68 -26.71 29.32
CA CYS A 382 -39.28 -26.82 27.99
C CYS A 382 -38.56 -27.84 27.11
N ARG A 383 -37.23 -27.93 27.15
CA ARG A 383 -36.49 -28.97 26.40
C ARG A 383 -36.71 -30.36 26.93
N SER A 384 -36.95 -30.54 28.23
CA SER A 384 -37.29 -31.86 28.83
C SER A 384 -38.70 -32.30 28.50
N ARG A 385 -39.65 -31.36 28.27
CA ARG A 385 -41.04 -31.65 27.85
C ARG A 385 -41.18 -31.99 26.36
N TRP A 386 -40.20 -31.66 25.53
CA TRP A 386 -40.18 -31.96 24.09
C TRP A 386 -39.24 -33.14 23.77
N SER A 387 -38.95 -34.00 24.72
CA SER A 387 -38.24 -35.24 24.47
C SER A 387 -39.17 -36.21 23.70
N PRO A 388 -38.77 -36.78 22.57
CA PRO A 388 -39.61 -37.66 21.76
C PRO A 388 -39.89 -39.05 22.39
N TYR A 389 -39.65 -39.19 23.68
CA TYR A 389 -39.85 -40.43 24.44
C TYR A 389 -40.84 -40.26 25.60
N HIS A 390 -41.89 -39.49 25.36
CA HIS A 390 -43.11 -39.57 26.16
C HIS A 390 -44.29 -39.78 25.26
#